data_898ccaba696056ef11353ac22aca8f75
#
_entry.id   898ccaba696056ef11353ac22aca8f75
#
_cell.length_a   1.000
_cell.length_b   1.000
_cell.length_c   1.000
_cell.angle_alpha   90.00
_cell.angle_beta   90.00
_cell.angle_gamma   90.00
#
_symmetry.space_group_name_H-M   'P 1'
#
loop_
_entity.id
_entity.type
_entity.pdbx_description
1 polymer ?
#
loop_
_entity_poly.entity_id
_entity_poly.type
_entity_poly.pdbx_seq_one_letter_code
_entity_poly.pdbx_strand_id
1 'polypeptide(L)'
;MSNQQYWDEVYETKARDAVSWYAPRLSTSVSLIQRVTAANKSAPIIDIGAGQATLVDELLADGFSDLSALDISGEAIAKSKHRLGPAHERVGWYCADITTASLPANRFDVWHDRAVFHFLTLAPHRECYVAQARDAVRPGGHVVLATFGPDGPLQCSGLPVVRYDSTQLAAVFKDAFELTDSALENHTTPAGKTQQFLYAVLRRL
;
A
#
# COMPACT_ATOMS: atom_id res chain seq x y z
N MET A 1 0.37 11.41 21.21
CA MET A 1 0.31 10.02 20.73
C MET A 1 1.13 9.98 19.44
N SER A 2 2.06 9.05 19.29
CA SER A 2 2.80 8.85 18.03
C SER A 2 1.89 8.22 16.98
N ASN A 3 2.26 8.32 15.67
CA ASN A 3 1.50 7.66 14.60
C ASN A 3 1.41 6.13 14.84
N GLN A 4 2.48 5.51 15.31
CA GLN A 4 2.49 4.09 15.63
C GLN A 4 1.47 3.74 16.71
N GLN A 5 1.48 4.45 17.85
CA GLN A 5 0.52 4.22 18.95
C GLN A 5 -0.93 4.36 18.48
N TYR A 6 -1.21 5.36 17.63
CA TYR A 6 -2.54 5.55 17.04
C TYR A 6 -2.99 4.33 16.22
N TRP A 7 -2.12 3.83 15.35
CA TRP A 7 -2.46 2.68 14.50
C TRP A 7 -2.51 1.37 15.29
N ASP A 8 -1.64 1.17 16.29
CA ASP A 8 -1.74 0.02 17.20
C ASP A 8 -3.11 0.00 17.90
N GLU A 9 -3.58 1.14 18.45
CA GLU A 9 -4.90 1.24 19.09
C GLU A 9 -6.04 0.96 18.09
N VAL A 10 -5.95 1.48 16.86
CA VAL A 10 -6.94 1.19 15.80
C VAL A 10 -7.03 -0.30 15.53
N TYR A 11 -5.90 -0.98 15.39
CA TYR A 11 -5.88 -2.41 15.10
C TYR A 11 -6.19 -3.28 16.32
N GLU A 12 -5.90 -2.83 17.53
CA GLU A 12 -6.32 -3.52 18.76
C GLU A 12 -7.83 -3.51 18.94
N THR A 13 -8.46 -2.34 18.72
CA THR A 13 -9.85 -2.09 19.12
C THR A 13 -10.87 -2.37 18.03
N LYS A 14 -10.48 -2.34 16.74
CA LYS A 14 -11.39 -2.54 15.61
C LYS A 14 -11.24 -3.92 15.00
N ALA A 15 -12.37 -4.57 14.73
CA ALA A 15 -12.39 -5.78 13.90
C ALA A 15 -11.92 -5.46 12.48
N ARG A 16 -11.24 -6.39 11.83
CA ARG A 16 -10.68 -6.24 10.49
C ARG A 16 -11.73 -5.76 9.47
N ASP A 17 -12.92 -6.33 9.52
CA ASP A 17 -14.04 -6.05 8.62
C ASP A 17 -14.90 -4.86 9.04
N ALA A 18 -14.55 -4.17 10.13
CA ALA A 18 -15.24 -2.96 10.58
C ALA A 18 -14.56 -1.65 10.11
N VAL A 19 -13.33 -1.73 9.57
CA VAL A 19 -12.62 -0.54 9.09
C VAL A 19 -13.09 -0.13 7.69
N SER A 20 -13.11 1.17 7.40
CA SER A 20 -13.70 1.69 6.15
C SER A 20 -12.96 1.29 4.87
N TRP A 21 -11.68 0.95 4.97
CA TRP A 21 -10.86 0.50 3.84
C TRP A 21 -10.87 -1.03 3.65
N TYR A 22 -11.58 -1.76 4.50
CA TYR A 22 -11.69 -3.21 4.37
C TYR A 22 -12.29 -3.60 3.01
N ALA A 23 -11.64 -4.52 2.36
CA ALA A 23 -12.15 -5.25 1.22
C ALA A 23 -11.89 -6.75 1.42
N PRO A 24 -12.85 -7.63 1.15
CA PRO A 24 -12.65 -9.07 1.31
C PRO A 24 -11.60 -9.60 0.32
N ARG A 25 -11.43 -8.94 -0.81
CA ARG A 25 -10.41 -9.20 -1.84
C ARG A 25 -9.93 -7.88 -2.43
N LEU A 26 -8.64 -7.84 -2.78
CA LEU A 26 -8.00 -6.68 -3.43
C LEU A 26 -7.80 -6.95 -4.94
N SER A 27 -8.89 -7.29 -5.64
CA SER A 27 -8.83 -7.77 -7.03
C SER A 27 -8.12 -6.81 -7.98
N THR A 28 -8.36 -5.49 -7.86
CA THR A 28 -7.68 -4.48 -8.67
C THR A 28 -6.17 -4.45 -8.38
N SER A 29 -5.78 -4.45 -7.11
CA SER A 29 -4.36 -4.52 -6.71
C SER A 29 -3.68 -5.77 -7.26
N VAL A 30 -4.29 -6.95 -7.09
CA VAL A 30 -3.75 -8.22 -7.59
C VAL A 30 -3.62 -8.20 -9.12
N SER A 31 -4.64 -7.75 -9.84
CA SER A 31 -4.61 -7.66 -11.31
C SER A 31 -3.51 -6.72 -11.82
N LEU A 32 -3.33 -5.57 -11.16
CA LEU A 32 -2.27 -4.63 -11.52
C LEU A 32 -0.88 -5.21 -11.26
N ILE A 33 -0.67 -5.87 -10.11
CA ILE A 33 0.57 -6.55 -9.77
C ILE A 33 0.89 -7.65 -10.78
N GLN A 34 -0.07 -8.52 -11.10
CA GLN A 34 0.10 -9.57 -12.13
C GLN A 34 0.49 -8.98 -13.49
N ARG A 35 -0.14 -7.87 -13.88
CA ARG A 35 0.14 -7.19 -15.14
C ARG A 35 1.56 -6.63 -15.20
N VAL A 36 1.99 -5.87 -14.17
CA VAL A 36 3.32 -5.23 -14.18
C VAL A 36 4.47 -6.21 -13.98
N THR A 37 4.20 -7.36 -13.38
CA THR A 37 5.18 -8.46 -13.24
C THR A 37 5.15 -9.43 -14.43
N ALA A 38 4.27 -9.24 -15.41
CA ALA A 38 3.97 -10.23 -16.45
C ALA A 38 3.71 -11.63 -15.85
N ALA A 39 3.01 -11.67 -14.70
CA ALA A 39 2.72 -12.85 -13.89
C ALA A 39 3.97 -13.64 -13.42
N ASN A 40 5.17 -13.03 -13.42
CA ASN A 40 6.37 -13.64 -12.83
C ASN A 40 6.18 -13.82 -11.32
N LYS A 41 6.02 -15.07 -10.89
CA LYS A 41 5.74 -15.44 -9.50
C LYS A 41 6.95 -15.30 -8.56
N SER A 42 8.14 -15.10 -9.10
CA SER A 42 9.36 -14.79 -8.31
C SER A 42 9.66 -13.29 -8.24
N ALA A 43 8.82 -12.44 -8.82
CA ALA A 43 9.00 -10.99 -8.73
C ALA A 43 8.94 -10.54 -7.26
N PRO A 44 9.97 -9.82 -6.77
CA PRO A 44 9.96 -9.29 -5.41
C PRO A 44 8.94 -8.17 -5.25
N ILE A 45 8.02 -8.33 -4.32
CA ILE A 45 6.92 -7.38 -4.06
C ILE A 45 6.96 -6.94 -2.60
N ILE A 46 6.76 -5.64 -2.36
CA ILE A 46 6.52 -5.12 -1.02
C ILE A 46 5.15 -4.43 -0.95
N ASP A 47 4.37 -4.76 0.09
CA ASP A 47 3.10 -4.12 0.44
C ASP A 47 3.31 -3.11 1.57
N ILE A 48 3.05 -1.84 1.30
CA ILE A 48 3.25 -0.72 2.23
C ILE A 48 1.95 -0.41 2.96
N GLY A 49 2.03 -0.38 4.29
CA GLY A 49 0.84 -0.27 5.14
C GLY A 49 -0.07 -1.48 4.97
N ALA A 50 0.53 -2.66 4.97
CA ALA A 50 -0.18 -3.92 4.74
C ALA A 50 -1.33 -4.14 5.72
N GLY A 51 -1.24 -3.58 6.93
CA GLY A 51 -2.30 -3.64 7.92
C GLY A 51 -2.76 -5.07 8.17
N GLN A 52 -4.07 -5.26 8.15
CA GLN A 52 -4.73 -6.57 8.15
C GLN A 52 -5.36 -6.90 6.78
N ALA A 53 -4.93 -6.24 5.68
CA ALA A 53 -5.40 -6.53 4.34
C ALA A 53 -5.03 -7.95 3.90
N THR A 54 -5.73 -8.47 2.90
CA THR A 54 -5.55 -9.84 2.40
C THR A 54 -4.62 -9.92 1.18
N LEU A 55 -3.97 -8.82 0.78
CA LEU A 55 -3.13 -8.83 -0.42
C LEU A 55 -2.04 -9.90 -0.37
N VAL A 56 -1.31 -9.98 0.75
CA VAL A 56 -0.25 -10.98 0.93
C VAL A 56 -0.82 -12.40 0.85
N ASP A 57 -1.99 -12.64 1.48
CA ASP A 57 -2.68 -13.94 1.44
C ASP A 57 -3.05 -14.31 0.00
N GLU A 58 -3.62 -13.36 -0.76
CA GLU A 58 -4.04 -13.56 -2.15
C GLU A 58 -2.83 -13.81 -3.07
N LEU A 59 -1.75 -13.05 -2.91
CA LEU A 59 -0.52 -13.22 -3.70
C LEU A 59 0.17 -14.56 -3.39
N LEU A 60 0.23 -14.99 -2.12
CA LEU A 60 0.74 -16.30 -1.74
C LEU A 60 -0.08 -17.43 -2.35
N ALA A 61 -1.43 -17.33 -2.29
CA ALA A 61 -2.35 -18.30 -2.87
C ALA A 61 -2.23 -18.37 -4.41
N ASP A 62 -1.90 -17.23 -5.04
CA ASP A 62 -1.65 -17.12 -6.48
C ASP A 62 -0.23 -17.58 -6.88
N GLY A 63 0.60 -17.99 -5.92
CA GLY A 63 1.90 -18.60 -6.14
C GLY A 63 3.08 -17.62 -6.15
N PHE A 64 2.90 -16.35 -5.81
CA PHE A 64 4.03 -15.45 -5.60
C PHE A 64 4.87 -15.91 -4.41
N SER A 65 6.20 -15.87 -4.55
CA SER A 65 7.13 -16.49 -3.60
C SER A 65 8.05 -15.50 -2.90
N ASP A 66 8.16 -14.27 -3.38
CA ASP A 66 9.06 -13.25 -2.84
C ASP A 66 8.27 -12.00 -2.41
N LEU A 67 7.65 -12.12 -1.25
CA LEU A 67 6.76 -11.10 -0.70
C LEU A 67 7.33 -10.46 0.56
N SER A 68 7.13 -9.18 0.67
CA SER A 68 7.41 -8.40 1.88
C SER A 68 6.19 -7.55 2.24
N ALA A 69 6.06 -7.23 3.51
CA ALA A 69 5.01 -6.37 4.04
C ALA A 69 5.60 -5.40 5.06
N LEU A 70 5.23 -4.14 4.94
CA LEU A 70 5.61 -3.09 5.90
C LEU A 70 4.36 -2.49 6.50
N ASP A 71 4.35 -2.32 7.80
CA ASP A 71 3.36 -1.50 8.51
C ASP A 71 4.01 -0.78 9.68
N ILE A 72 3.49 0.38 10.03
CA ILE A 72 3.92 1.12 11.22
C ILE A 72 3.44 0.45 12.50
N SER A 73 2.33 -0.31 12.45
CA SER A 73 1.71 -1.00 13.57
C SER A 73 2.25 -2.41 13.74
N GLY A 74 2.88 -2.65 14.89
CA GLY A 74 3.29 -3.99 15.31
C GLY A 74 2.10 -4.93 15.52
N GLU A 75 0.97 -4.39 16.01
CA GLU A 75 -0.27 -5.13 16.23
C GLU A 75 -0.88 -5.62 14.91
N ALA A 76 -0.91 -4.76 13.88
CA ALA A 76 -1.38 -5.14 12.54
C ALA A 76 -0.55 -6.31 11.97
N ILE A 77 0.78 -6.22 12.08
CA ILE A 77 1.70 -7.27 11.64
C ILE A 77 1.45 -8.57 12.41
N ALA A 78 1.32 -8.50 13.73
CA ALA A 78 1.09 -9.68 14.56
C ALA A 78 -0.22 -10.40 14.17
N LYS A 79 -1.31 -9.64 13.96
CA LYS A 79 -2.60 -10.18 13.50
C LYS A 79 -2.52 -10.79 12.11
N SER A 80 -1.78 -10.16 11.19
CA SER A 80 -1.59 -10.69 9.83
C SER A 80 -0.77 -11.97 9.82
N LYS A 81 0.31 -12.05 10.62
CA LYS A 81 1.09 -13.28 10.83
C LYS A 81 0.23 -14.40 11.42
N HIS A 82 -0.58 -14.07 12.44
CA HIS A 82 -1.48 -15.05 13.05
C HIS A 82 -2.49 -15.61 12.04
N ARG A 83 -3.09 -14.74 11.21
CA ARG A 83 -4.04 -15.15 10.16
C ARG A 83 -3.39 -16.07 9.11
N LEU A 84 -2.17 -15.76 8.68
CA LEU A 84 -1.44 -16.56 7.71
C LEU A 84 -0.98 -17.92 8.25
N GLY A 85 -0.95 -18.09 9.58
CA GLY A 85 -0.40 -19.31 10.19
C GLY A 85 1.03 -19.55 9.73
N PRO A 86 1.46 -20.80 9.47
CA PRO A 86 2.85 -21.11 9.07
C PRO A 86 3.30 -20.39 7.80
N ALA A 87 2.38 -19.97 6.92
CA ALA A 87 2.74 -19.27 5.68
C ALA A 87 3.38 -17.90 5.92
N HIS A 88 3.24 -17.30 7.12
CA HIS A 88 3.87 -16.03 7.45
C HIS A 88 5.41 -16.08 7.40
N GLU A 89 6.03 -17.25 7.56
CA GLU A 89 7.47 -17.44 7.48
C GLU A 89 8.02 -17.21 6.06
N ARG A 90 7.15 -17.25 5.04
CA ARG A 90 7.49 -16.99 3.65
C ARG A 90 7.46 -15.51 3.27
N VAL A 91 7.19 -14.62 4.22
CA VAL A 91 7.01 -13.17 3.99
C VAL A 91 8.03 -12.40 4.82
N GLY A 92 8.70 -11.43 4.19
CA GLY A 92 9.55 -10.46 4.88
C GLY A 92 8.69 -9.42 5.60
N TRP A 93 8.87 -9.23 6.91
CA TRP A 93 8.07 -8.29 7.70
C TRP A 93 8.91 -7.13 8.20
N TYR A 94 8.43 -5.90 7.95
CA TYR A 94 9.04 -4.66 8.42
C TYR A 94 8.04 -3.89 9.30
N CYS A 95 8.38 -3.67 10.58
CA CYS A 95 7.61 -2.79 11.46
C CYS A 95 8.30 -1.43 11.49
N ALA A 96 7.83 -0.48 10.67
CA ALA A 96 8.49 0.81 10.52
C ALA A 96 7.54 1.88 9.96
N ASP A 97 7.85 3.15 10.24
CA ASP A 97 7.27 4.30 9.53
C ASP A 97 7.93 4.38 8.15
N ILE A 98 7.11 4.39 7.08
CA ILE A 98 7.61 4.41 5.71
C ILE A 98 8.43 5.68 5.38
N THR A 99 8.23 6.76 6.10
CA THR A 99 9.00 7.99 5.89
C THR A 99 10.44 7.90 6.40
N THR A 100 10.74 6.93 7.27
CA THR A 100 12.05 6.73 7.90
C THR A 100 12.57 5.29 7.82
N ALA A 101 11.85 4.42 7.13
CA ALA A 101 12.21 3.01 7.00
C ALA A 101 13.57 2.83 6.33
N SER A 102 14.31 1.79 6.73
CA SER A 102 15.52 1.36 6.05
C SER A 102 15.22 0.10 5.24
N LEU A 103 14.98 0.26 3.94
CA LEU A 103 14.69 -0.83 3.03
C LEU A 103 15.90 -1.12 2.14
N PRO A 104 16.06 -2.38 1.67
CA PRO A 104 17.15 -2.72 0.75
C PRO A 104 17.01 -1.96 -0.58
N ALA A 105 18.13 -1.37 -1.06
CA ALA A 105 18.15 -0.63 -2.31
C ALA A 105 17.94 -1.57 -3.52
N ASN A 106 17.15 -1.10 -4.51
CA ASN A 106 16.88 -1.79 -5.78
C ASN A 106 16.40 -3.25 -5.60
N ARG A 107 15.68 -3.52 -4.51
CA ARG A 107 15.28 -4.85 -4.11
C ARG A 107 13.98 -5.31 -4.77
N PHE A 108 13.03 -4.40 -4.95
CA PHE A 108 11.66 -4.74 -5.31
C PHE A 108 11.36 -4.45 -6.78
N ASP A 109 10.61 -5.37 -7.40
CA ASP A 109 10.00 -5.19 -8.72
C ASP A 109 8.72 -4.37 -8.60
N VAL A 110 7.99 -4.57 -7.50
CA VAL A 110 6.73 -3.89 -7.25
C VAL A 110 6.68 -3.37 -5.81
N TRP A 111 6.35 -2.11 -5.69
CA TRP A 111 5.94 -1.42 -4.49
C TRP A 111 4.43 -1.21 -4.56
N HIS A 112 3.69 -1.86 -3.70
CA HIS A 112 2.24 -1.68 -3.60
C HIS A 112 1.90 -0.83 -2.39
N ASP A 113 0.93 0.06 -2.53
CA ASP A 113 0.36 0.85 -1.44
C ASP A 113 -1.14 1.06 -1.70
N ARG A 114 -1.96 0.69 -0.74
CA ARG A 114 -3.37 1.05 -0.76
C ARG A 114 -3.77 1.73 0.54
N ALA A 115 -4.01 3.04 0.44
CA ALA A 115 -4.49 3.88 1.53
C ALA A 115 -3.43 4.25 2.60
N VAL A 116 -2.14 4.37 2.24
CA VAL A 116 -1.10 4.95 3.11
C VAL A 116 -0.65 6.32 2.63
N PHE A 117 -0.30 6.45 1.35
CA PHE A 117 0.24 7.70 0.80
C PHE A 117 -0.66 8.91 1.04
N HIS A 118 -1.97 8.73 1.02
CA HIS A 118 -2.90 9.84 1.24
C HIS A 118 -2.86 10.44 2.66
N PHE A 119 -2.31 9.72 3.66
CA PHE A 119 -2.11 10.26 5.01
C PHE A 119 -0.91 11.20 5.10
N LEU A 120 -0.03 11.22 4.10
CA LEU A 120 1.15 12.08 4.08
C LEU A 120 0.76 13.51 3.65
N THR A 121 0.11 14.23 4.56
CA THR A 121 -0.42 15.57 4.29
C THR A 121 0.65 16.65 4.17
N LEU A 122 1.85 16.43 4.71
CA LEU A 122 2.98 17.35 4.64
C LEU A 122 3.90 17.03 3.45
N ALA A 123 4.33 18.04 2.71
CA ALA A 123 5.22 17.87 1.55
C ALA A 123 6.51 17.10 1.89
N PRO A 124 7.24 17.40 2.99
CA PRO A 124 8.45 16.64 3.33
C PRO A 124 8.22 15.15 3.53
N HIS A 125 7.06 14.74 4.09
CA HIS A 125 6.74 13.32 4.26
C HIS A 125 6.51 12.63 2.91
N ARG A 126 5.86 13.31 1.94
CA ARG A 126 5.69 12.79 0.59
C ARG A 126 7.02 12.67 -0.14
N GLU A 127 7.91 13.64 0.02
CA GLU A 127 9.27 13.61 -0.53
C GLU A 127 10.07 12.42 0.04
N CYS A 128 10.01 12.20 1.36
CA CYS A 128 10.61 11.02 1.99
C CYS A 128 10.05 9.72 1.42
N TYR A 129 8.71 9.61 1.30
CA TYR A 129 8.05 8.43 0.74
C TYR A 129 8.50 8.15 -0.70
N VAL A 130 8.53 9.19 -1.56
CA VAL A 130 8.96 9.05 -2.96
C VAL A 130 10.44 8.64 -3.03
N ALA A 131 11.29 9.19 -2.16
CA ALA A 131 12.69 8.80 -2.06
C ALA A 131 12.85 7.33 -1.63
N GLN A 132 12.08 6.86 -0.63
CA GLN A 132 12.06 5.46 -0.22
C GLN A 132 11.65 4.53 -1.36
N ALA A 133 10.55 4.87 -2.06
CA ALA A 133 10.09 4.08 -3.20
C ALA A 133 11.13 4.05 -4.32
N ARG A 134 11.73 5.21 -4.66
CA ARG A 134 12.79 5.31 -5.66
C ARG A 134 13.99 4.42 -5.29
N ASP A 135 14.43 4.47 -4.05
CA ASP A 135 15.64 3.77 -3.64
C ASP A 135 15.43 2.26 -3.48
N ALA A 136 14.23 1.82 -3.07
CA ALA A 136 13.90 0.42 -2.85
C ALA A 136 13.43 -0.33 -4.11
N VAL A 137 12.71 0.34 -5.02
CA VAL A 137 12.26 -0.24 -6.29
C VAL A 137 13.41 -0.22 -7.29
N ARG A 138 13.66 -1.31 -8.02
CA ARG A 138 14.70 -1.37 -9.04
C ARG A 138 14.36 -0.50 -10.27
N PRO A 139 15.34 -0.01 -11.05
CA PRO A 139 15.07 0.66 -12.32
C PRO A 139 14.16 -0.18 -13.22
N GLY A 140 13.14 0.44 -13.82
CA GLY A 140 12.11 -0.25 -14.59
C GLY A 140 11.07 -1.01 -13.79
N GLY A 141 11.20 -1.10 -12.45
CA GLY A 141 10.17 -1.60 -11.56
C GLY A 141 8.99 -0.64 -11.42
N HIS A 142 7.98 -1.01 -10.64
CA HIS A 142 6.70 -0.30 -10.60
C HIS A 142 6.24 0.02 -9.17
N VAL A 143 5.58 1.18 -9.04
CA VAL A 143 4.73 1.49 -7.90
C VAL A 143 3.28 1.31 -8.34
N VAL A 144 2.53 0.48 -7.63
CA VAL A 144 1.07 0.32 -7.75
C VAL A 144 0.46 1.01 -6.54
N LEU A 145 -0.10 2.19 -6.75
CA LEU A 145 -0.56 3.09 -5.69
C LEU A 145 -2.06 3.30 -5.76
N ALA A 146 -2.75 3.16 -4.64
CA ALA A 146 -4.17 3.48 -4.51
C ALA A 146 -4.39 4.50 -3.39
N THR A 147 -4.82 5.70 -3.75
CA THR A 147 -5.15 6.80 -2.83
C THR A 147 -6.60 7.20 -2.97
N PHE A 148 -7.13 8.07 -2.10
CA PHE A 148 -8.43 8.66 -2.38
C PHE A 148 -8.36 9.55 -3.63
N GLY A 149 -9.32 9.32 -4.53
CA GLY A 149 -9.54 10.11 -5.74
C GLY A 149 -10.20 11.46 -5.47
N PRO A 150 -10.45 12.27 -6.51
CA PRO A 150 -11.02 13.62 -6.36
C PRO A 150 -12.33 13.68 -5.59
N ASP A 151 -13.18 12.65 -5.71
CA ASP A 151 -14.47 12.56 -5.01
C ASP A 151 -14.40 11.64 -3.76
N GLY A 152 -13.19 11.26 -3.35
CA GLY A 152 -12.98 10.50 -2.13
C GLY A 152 -13.22 11.33 -0.86
N PRO A 153 -13.26 10.70 0.32
CA PRO A 153 -13.40 11.40 1.59
C PRO A 153 -12.24 12.35 1.90
N LEU A 154 -12.50 13.38 2.71
CA LEU A 154 -11.46 14.29 3.23
C LEU A 154 -10.73 13.74 4.47
N GLN A 155 -11.26 12.66 5.04
CA GLN A 155 -10.69 11.98 6.22
C GLN A 155 -10.79 10.47 6.07
N CYS A 156 -9.81 9.77 6.63
CA CYS A 156 -9.82 8.32 6.78
C CYS A 156 -9.44 7.99 8.22
N SER A 157 -10.18 7.10 8.88
CA SER A 157 -9.96 6.76 10.30
C SER A 157 -9.86 7.98 11.23
N GLY A 158 -10.62 9.06 10.96
CA GLY A 158 -10.57 10.30 11.76
C GLY A 158 -9.36 11.20 11.49
N LEU A 159 -8.44 10.79 10.62
CA LEU A 159 -7.27 11.58 10.23
C LEU A 159 -7.50 12.29 8.89
N PRO A 160 -6.97 13.52 8.71
CA PRO A 160 -7.02 14.22 7.43
C PRO A 160 -6.19 13.47 6.38
N VAL A 161 -6.66 13.52 5.13
CA VAL A 161 -5.98 12.92 3.99
C VAL A 161 -5.90 13.88 2.81
N VAL A 162 -4.97 13.62 1.89
CA VAL A 162 -4.89 14.31 0.59
C VAL A 162 -5.57 13.46 -0.46
N ARG A 163 -6.42 14.08 -1.28
CA ARG A 163 -7.03 13.47 -2.46
C ARG A 163 -6.21 13.81 -3.69
N TYR A 164 -6.17 12.91 -4.64
CA TYR A 164 -5.38 13.10 -5.85
C TYR A 164 -6.19 12.79 -7.10
N ASP A 165 -6.00 13.60 -8.15
CA ASP A 165 -6.19 13.16 -9.52
C ASP A 165 -4.87 12.60 -10.09
N SER A 166 -4.93 12.02 -11.29
CA SER A 166 -3.77 11.41 -11.93
C SER A 166 -2.66 12.41 -12.25
N THR A 167 -3.01 13.65 -12.60
CA THR A 167 -2.05 14.71 -12.93
C THR A 167 -1.29 15.16 -11.68
N GLN A 168 -2.01 15.36 -10.59
CA GLN A 168 -1.42 15.73 -9.30
C GLN A 168 -0.47 14.63 -8.79
N LEU A 169 -0.89 13.37 -8.91
CA LEU A 169 -0.08 12.24 -8.48
C LEU A 169 1.17 12.10 -9.35
N ALA A 170 1.04 12.20 -10.68
CA ALA A 170 2.17 12.21 -11.60
C ALA A 170 3.17 13.33 -11.27
N ALA A 171 2.69 14.54 -10.94
CA ALA A 171 3.55 15.65 -10.57
C ALA A 171 4.37 15.39 -9.29
N VAL A 172 3.82 14.67 -8.31
CA VAL A 172 4.54 14.31 -7.08
C VAL A 172 5.67 13.31 -7.34
N PHE A 173 5.48 12.40 -8.29
CA PHE A 173 6.44 11.30 -8.56
C PHE A 173 7.37 11.57 -9.74
N LYS A 174 7.21 12.66 -10.49
CA LYS A 174 7.83 12.96 -11.80
C LYS A 174 9.34 12.82 -11.89
N ASP A 175 10.06 13.10 -10.79
CA ASP A 175 11.53 13.12 -10.79
C ASP A 175 12.15 11.71 -10.67
N ALA A 176 11.33 10.70 -10.34
CA ALA A 176 11.78 9.34 -10.14
C ALA A 176 10.93 8.29 -10.89
N PHE A 177 9.69 8.64 -11.24
CA PHE A 177 8.74 7.71 -11.84
C PHE A 177 7.92 8.38 -12.94
N GLU A 178 7.52 7.58 -13.92
CA GLU A 178 6.57 7.94 -14.98
C GLU A 178 5.22 7.29 -14.70
N LEU A 179 4.13 8.06 -14.70
CA LEU A 179 2.78 7.52 -14.63
C LEU A 179 2.46 6.81 -15.95
N THR A 180 2.20 5.50 -15.91
CA THR A 180 1.92 4.69 -17.10
C THR A 180 0.46 4.30 -17.24
N ASP A 181 -0.29 4.28 -16.13
CA ASP A 181 -1.71 3.95 -16.12
C ASP A 181 -2.41 4.52 -14.89
N SER A 182 -3.72 4.83 -15.01
CA SER A 182 -4.54 5.20 -13.86
C SER A 182 -6.01 4.90 -14.09
N ALA A 183 -6.73 4.54 -13.02
CA ALA A 183 -8.17 4.30 -13.05
C ALA A 183 -8.82 4.70 -11.72
N LEU A 184 -10.07 5.16 -11.79
CA LEU A 184 -10.91 5.39 -10.61
C LEU A 184 -11.66 4.10 -10.25
N GLU A 185 -11.73 3.81 -8.96
CA GLU A 185 -12.50 2.70 -8.39
C GLU A 185 -13.39 3.20 -7.26
N ASN A 186 -14.65 2.81 -7.28
CA ASN A 186 -15.57 3.06 -6.18
C ASN A 186 -15.58 1.85 -5.24
N HIS A 187 -15.00 2.04 -4.06
CA HIS A 187 -15.00 1.07 -2.97
C HIS A 187 -16.24 1.26 -2.10
N THR A 188 -16.96 0.17 -1.84
CA THR A 188 -18.07 0.18 -0.87
C THR A 188 -17.53 -0.29 0.49
N THR A 189 -17.61 0.60 1.49
CA THR A 189 -17.20 0.27 2.85
C THR A 189 -18.14 -0.75 3.50
N PRO A 190 -17.74 -1.44 4.57
CA PRO A 190 -18.64 -2.33 5.33
C PRO A 190 -19.92 -1.64 5.83
N ALA A 191 -19.86 -0.32 6.07
CA ALA A 191 -21.01 0.49 6.45
C ALA A 191 -21.87 0.99 5.27
N GLY A 192 -21.65 0.48 4.04
CA GLY A 192 -22.40 0.82 2.83
C GLY A 192 -22.11 2.20 2.23
N LYS A 193 -21.06 2.91 2.69
CA LYS A 193 -20.64 4.18 2.11
C LYS A 193 -19.69 3.97 0.95
N THR A 194 -19.77 4.83 -0.07
CA THR A 194 -18.83 4.81 -1.20
C THR A 194 -17.59 5.66 -0.88
N GLN A 195 -16.42 5.12 -1.21
CA GLN A 195 -15.14 5.82 -1.19
C GLN A 195 -14.50 5.68 -2.56
N GLN A 196 -14.25 6.80 -3.24
CA GLN A 196 -13.55 6.79 -4.52
C GLN A 196 -12.05 6.68 -4.28
N PHE A 197 -11.42 5.68 -4.90
CA PHE A 197 -9.98 5.53 -4.99
C PHE A 197 -9.49 5.87 -6.39
N LEU A 198 -8.31 6.46 -6.48
CA LEU A 198 -7.50 6.54 -7.68
C LEU A 198 -6.42 5.47 -7.57
N TYR A 199 -6.46 4.48 -8.44
CA TYR A 199 -5.34 3.57 -8.69
C TYR A 199 -4.40 4.18 -9.73
N ALA A 200 -3.10 4.10 -9.49
CA ALA A 200 -2.08 4.56 -10.40
C ALA A 200 -0.95 3.54 -10.52
N VAL A 201 -0.44 3.34 -11.70
CA VAL A 201 0.76 2.56 -11.97
C VAL A 201 1.85 3.51 -12.42
N LEU A 202 2.95 3.54 -11.66
CA LEU A 202 4.09 4.38 -11.96
C LEU A 202 5.32 3.48 -12.19
N ARG A 203 6.04 3.70 -13.28
CA ARG A 203 7.26 2.96 -13.64
C ARG A 203 8.48 3.77 -13.22
N ARG A 204 9.43 3.14 -12.52
CA ARG A 204 10.70 3.77 -12.15
C ARG A 204 11.54 4.06 -13.40
N LEU A 205 12.05 5.30 -13.50
CA LEU A 205 12.93 5.80 -14.54
C LEU A 205 14.37 5.24 -14.42
#